data_37f97dd365cdfdc2b305f8d92729edb5
#
_entry.id   37f97dd365cdfdc2b305f8d92729edb5
#
_cell.length_a   1.000
_cell.length_b   1.000
_cell.length_c   1.000
_cell.angle_alpha   90.00
_cell.angle_beta   90.00
_cell.angle_gamma   90.00
#
_symmetry.space_group_name_H-M   'P 1'
#
loop_
_entity.id
_entity.type
_entity.pdbx_description
1 polymer ?
#
loop_
_entity_poly.entity_id
_entity_poly.type
_entity_poly.pdbx_seq_one_letter_code
_entity_poly.pdbx_strand_id
1 'polypeptide(L)'
;MDVIREIVEEERKFFKRYRDYAKMIKEVAIKELKDARVFVFGSVIEGKHTPSSDIDVLVVSPNMPKSMEERAKIRAKMLRRVGVIAPFEIHLVNPKEFEWYRKFVKKFEEI
;
A
#
# COMPACT_ATOMS: atom_id res chain seq x y z
N MET A 1 -23.24 -7.06 -21.72
CA MET A 1 -22.21 -6.40 -20.94
C MET A 1 -21.24 -7.43 -20.37
N ASP A 2 -19.95 -7.20 -20.51
CA ASP A 2 -18.94 -8.12 -20.00
C ASP A 2 -18.43 -7.65 -18.63
N VAL A 3 -18.95 -8.26 -17.56
CA VAL A 3 -18.62 -7.90 -16.17
C VAL A 3 -17.13 -8.17 -15.88
N ILE A 4 -16.58 -9.27 -16.41
CA ILE A 4 -15.17 -9.62 -16.20
C ILE A 4 -14.26 -8.56 -16.83
N ARG A 5 -14.60 -8.08 -18.01
CA ARG A 5 -13.85 -7.04 -18.69
C ARG A 5 -13.87 -5.73 -17.89
N GLU A 6 -15.00 -5.36 -17.31
CA GLU A 6 -15.11 -4.18 -16.47
C GLU A 6 -14.24 -4.29 -15.23
N ILE A 7 -14.22 -5.45 -14.58
CA ILE A 7 -13.39 -5.71 -13.41
C ILE A 7 -11.91 -5.57 -13.77
N VAL A 8 -11.48 -6.15 -14.89
CA VAL A 8 -10.09 -6.08 -15.36
C VAL A 8 -9.68 -4.64 -15.67
N GLU A 9 -10.56 -3.86 -16.29
CA GLU A 9 -10.30 -2.45 -16.59
C GLU A 9 -10.16 -1.61 -15.31
N GLU A 10 -10.99 -1.87 -14.30
CA GLU A 10 -10.88 -1.21 -12.99
C GLU A 10 -9.53 -1.53 -12.33
N GLU A 11 -9.11 -2.79 -12.34
CA GLU A 11 -7.84 -3.19 -11.77
C GLU A 11 -6.64 -2.54 -12.48
N ARG A 12 -6.68 -2.47 -13.82
CA ARG A 12 -5.64 -1.80 -14.60
C ARG A 12 -5.47 -0.35 -14.22
N LYS A 13 -6.57 0.32 -13.90
CA LYS A 13 -6.58 1.71 -13.47
C LYS A 13 -5.74 1.89 -12.20
N PHE A 14 -5.87 0.99 -11.23
CA PHE A 14 -5.09 1.03 -9.99
C PHE A 14 -3.59 0.87 -10.27
N PHE A 15 -3.20 -0.07 -11.12
CA PHE A 15 -1.80 -0.28 -11.47
C PHE A 15 -1.22 0.90 -12.23
N LYS A 16 -1.97 1.45 -13.16
CA LYS A 16 -1.54 2.60 -13.95
C LYS A 16 -1.35 3.86 -13.09
N ARG A 17 -2.21 4.04 -12.10
CA ARG A 17 -2.24 5.23 -11.24
C ARG A 17 -1.86 4.92 -9.79
N TYR A 18 -1.05 3.90 -9.57
CA TYR A 18 -0.72 3.47 -8.21
C TYR A 18 -0.11 4.58 -7.35
N ARG A 19 0.66 5.50 -7.94
CA ARG A 19 1.25 6.62 -7.21
C ARG A 19 0.18 7.56 -6.63
N ASP A 20 -0.86 7.81 -7.39
CA ASP A 20 -1.96 8.67 -6.93
C ASP A 20 -2.68 8.04 -5.73
N TYR A 21 -2.96 6.74 -5.82
CA TYR A 21 -3.60 6.01 -4.72
C TYR A 21 -2.66 5.88 -3.51
N ALA A 22 -1.38 5.66 -3.73
CA ALA A 22 -0.40 5.61 -2.64
C ALA A 22 -0.29 6.96 -1.91
N LYS A 23 -0.46 8.07 -2.62
CA LYS A 23 -0.54 9.40 -2.01
C LYS A 23 -1.75 9.53 -1.08
N MET A 24 -2.88 8.93 -1.44
CA MET A 24 -4.07 8.90 -0.58
C MET A 24 -3.79 8.11 0.70
N ILE A 25 -3.08 6.99 0.58
CA ILE A 25 -2.65 6.19 1.74
C ILE A 25 -1.72 7.03 2.62
N LYS A 26 -0.80 7.77 2.04
CA LYS A 26 0.10 8.66 2.76
C LYS A 26 -0.63 9.74 3.54
N GLU A 27 -1.69 10.32 2.95
CA GLU A 27 -2.52 11.32 3.63
C GLU A 27 -3.12 10.74 4.92
N VAL A 28 -3.64 9.52 4.84
CA VAL A 28 -4.19 8.82 6.02
C VAL A 28 -3.08 8.54 7.03
N ALA A 29 -1.92 8.07 6.56
CA ALA A 29 -0.78 7.77 7.42
C ALA A 29 -0.33 8.99 8.24
N ILE A 30 -0.20 10.13 7.59
CA ILE A 30 0.19 11.38 8.25
C ILE A 30 -0.87 11.83 9.25
N LYS A 31 -2.14 11.71 8.88
CA LYS A 31 -3.24 12.06 9.77
C LYS A 31 -3.26 11.19 11.04
N GLU A 32 -3.05 9.88 10.89
CA GLU A 32 -3.14 8.93 11.99
C GLU A 32 -1.86 8.81 12.81
N LEU A 33 -0.70 8.96 12.17
CA LEU A 33 0.61 8.66 12.79
C LEU A 33 1.51 9.88 12.95
N LYS A 34 1.20 10.99 12.34
CA LYS A 34 1.95 12.25 12.32
C LYS A 34 3.23 12.16 11.50
N ASP A 35 4.19 11.31 11.91
CA ASP A 35 5.45 11.09 11.23
C ASP A 35 5.39 9.73 10.53
N ALA A 36 5.33 9.74 9.20
CA ALA A 36 5.23 8.51 8.42
C ALA A 36 5.88 8.68 7.04
N ARG A 37 6.52 7.61 6.58
CA ARG A 37 7.02 7.49 5.21
C ARG A 37 6.28 6.37 4.53
N VAL A 38 6.03 6.53 3.24
CA VAL A 38 5.28 5.54 2.44
C VAL A 38 6.10 5.15 1.23
N PHE A 39 6.17 3.85 0.98
CA PHE A 39 6.89 3.27 -0.16
C PHE A 39 5.99 2.31 -0.91
N VAL A 40 6.19 2.22 -2.22
CA VAL A 40 5.62 1.16 -3.04
C VAL A 40 6.74 0.20 -3.42
N PHE A 41 6.47 -1.08 -3.38
CA PHE A 41 7.46 -2.11 -3.71
C PHE A 41 6.78 -3.31 -4.36
N GLY A 42 7.56 -4.35 -4.64
CA GLY A 42 7.04 -5.60 -5.21
C GLY A 42 6.89 -5.56 -6.71
N SER A 43 5.98 -6.40 -7.22
CA SER A 43 5.88 -6.67 -8.65
C SER A 43 5.58 -5.46 -9.52
N VAL A 44 4.80 -4.49 -9.03
CA VAL A 44 4.49 -3.28 -9.80
C VAL A 44 5.73 -2.43 -10.04
N ILE A 45 6.64 -2.37 -9.06
CA ILE A 45 7.90 -1.60 -9.17
C ILE A 45 8.93 -2.35 -10.01
N GLU A 46 8.92 -3.68 -9.94
CA GLU A 46 9.86 -4.54 -10.68
C GLU A 46 9.42 -4.83 -12.11
N GLY A 47 8.26 -4.33 -12.52
CA GLY A 47 7.74 -4.55 -13.87
C GLY A 47 7.27 -5.98 -14.12
N LYS A 48 6.96 -6.72 -13.06
CA LYS A 48 6.58 -8.16 -13.13
C LYS A 48 5.13 -8.40 -12.74
N HIS A 49 4.34 -7.35 -12.58
CA HIS A 49 2.96 -7.52 -12.16
C HIS A 49 2.09 -8.15 -13.25
N THR A 50 1.10 -8.91 -12.80
CA THR A 50 0.06 -9.51 -13.62
C THR A 50 -1.29 -8.95 -13.18
N PRO A 51 -2.39 -9.21 -13.90
CA PRO A 51 -3.71 -8.75 -13.47
C PRO A 51 -4.14 -9.23 -12.09
N SER A 52 -3.55 -10.34 -11.60
CA SER A 52 -3.86 -10.88 -10.27
C SER A 52 -2.88 -10.44 -9.18
N SER A 53 -1.88 -9.62 -9.52
CA SER A 53 -0.91 -9.11 -8.54
C SER A 53 -1.54 -8.06 -7.63
N ASP A 54 -1.02 -7.96 -6.41
CA ASP A 54 -1.33 -6.86 -5.50
C ASP A 54 -0.29 -5.75 -5.66
N ILE A 55 -0.67 -4.55 -5.26
CA ILE A 55 0.26 -3.42 -5.18
C ILE A 55 0.70 -3.32 -3.72
N ASP A 56 1.97 -3.62 -3.46
CA ASP A 56 2.53 -3.61 -2.11
C ASP A 56 2.89 -2.20 -1.68
N VAL A 57 2.30 -1.76 -0.57
CA VAL A 57 2.57 -0.45 0.02
C VAL A 57 3.10 -0.65 1.44
N LEU A 58 4.23 -0.02 1.74
CA LEU A 58 4.85 -0.08 3.06
C LEU A 58 4.74 1.30 3.72
N VAL A 59 4.16 1.33 4.91
CA VAL A 59 4.03 2.54 5.72
C VAL A 59 4.92 2.38 6.94
N VAL A 60 5.90 3.27 7.08
CA VAL A 60 6.86 3.24 8.18
C VAL A 60 6.64 4.43 9.09
N SER A 61 6.49 4.20 10.39
CA SER A 61 6.35 5.27 11.36
C SER A 61 6.95 4.88 12.71
N PRO A 62 7.69 5.80 13.37
CA PRO A 62 8.13 5.59 14.75
C PRO A 62 6.94 5.57 15.71
N ASN A 63 5.80 6.09 15.27
CA ASN A 63 4.57 6.13 16.06
C ASN A 63 3.63 4.97 15.76
N MET A 64 4.11 3.95 15.05
CA MET A 64 3.30 2.78 14.72
C MET A 64 2.82 2.09 16.00
N PRO A 65 1.51 1.84 16.15
CA PRO A 65 1.01 1.12 17.32
C PRO A 65 1.66 -0.25 17.45
N LYS A 66 1.86 -0.71 18.68
CA LYS A 66 2.39 -2.04 18.95
C LYS A 66 1.34 -3.11 18.71
N SER A 67 0.08 -2.80 18.98
CA SER A 67 -1.05 -3.70 18.84
C SER A 67 -1.39 -3.93 17.37
N MET A 68 -1.51 -5.19 16.97
CA MET A 68 -1.97 -5.55 15.63
C MET A 68 -3.40 -5.10 15.37
N GLU A 69 -4.23 -5.07 16.42
CA GLU A 69 -5.60 -4.58 16.32
C GLU A 69 -5.63 -3.09 15.96
N GLU A 70 -4.81 -2.29 16.62
CA GLU A 70 -4.70 -0.86 16.33
C GLU A 70 -4.17 -0.62 14.91
N ARG A 71 -3.19 -1.39 14.47
CA ARG A 71 -2.68 -1.32 13.10
C ARG A 71 -3.76 -1.68 12.09
N ALA A 72 -4.57 -2.69 12.38
CA ALA A 72 -5.67 -3.11 11.51
C ALA A 72 -6.71 -2.00 11.33
N LYS A 73 -6.98 -1.21 12.38
CA LYS A 73 -7.90 -0.07 12.30
C LYS A 73 -7.36 1.01 11.36
N ILE A 74 -6.07 1.27 11.43
CA ILE A 74 -5.42 2.26 10.54
C ILE A 74 -5.45 1.75 9.10
N ARG A 75 -5.13 0.48 8.88
CA ARG A 75 -5.19 -0.15 7.55
C ARG A 75 -6.59 -0.06 6.95
N ALA A 76 -7.61 -0.31 7.75
CA ALA A 76 -8.99 -0.22 7.32
C ALA A 76 -9.35 1.19 6.82
N LYS A 77 -8.85 2.23 7.50
CA LYS A 77 -9.05 3.62 7.06
C LYS A 77 -8.38 3.89 5.73
N MET A 78 -7.18 3.34 5.52
CA MET A 78 -6.45 3.46 4.25
C MET A 78 -7.19 2.77 3.11
N LEU A 79 -7.67 1.55 3.35
CA LEU A 79 -8.42 0.79 2.36
C LEU A 79 -9.74 1.46 1.99
N ARG A 80 -10.43 2.05 2.96
CA ARG A 80 -11.63 2.83 2.67
C ARG A 80 -11.35 4.07 1.83
N ARG A 81 -10.18 4.67 2.02
CA ARG A 81 -9.80 5.89 1.28
C ARG A 81 -9.52 5.60 -0.20
N VAL A 82 -8.89 4.45 -0.50
CA VAL A 82 -8.55 4.07 -1.89
C VAL A 82 -9.64 3.21 -2.54
N GLY A 83 -10.52 2.62 -1.76
CA GLY A 83 -11.56 1.70 -2.22
C GLY A 83 -11.30 0.29 -1.70
N VAL A 84 -12.31 -0.33 -1.06
CA VAL A 84 -12.14 -1.63 -0.40
C VAL A 84 -11.80 -2.78 -1.36
N ILE A 85 -12.11 -2.63 -2.64
CA ILE A 85 -11.80 -3.64 -3.66
C ILE A 85 -10.48 -3.35 -4.38
N ALA A 86 -9.79 -2.25 -4.03
CA ALA A 86 -8.52 -1.90 -4.66
C ALA A 86 -7.46 -2.95 -4.32
N PRO A 87 -6.59 -3.33 -5.27
CA PRO A 87 -5.62 -4.41 -5.08
C PRO A 87 -4.37 -3.95 -4.31
N PHE A 88 -4.57 -3.28 -3.17
CA PHE A 88 -3.47 -2.83 -2.33
C PHE A 88 -3.27 -3.75 -1.14
N GLU A 89 -2.03 -4.18 -0.96
CA GLU A 89 -1.59 -4.87 0.25
C GLU A 89 -0.77 -3.89 1.06
N ILE A 90 -1.30 -3.45 2.19
CA ILE A 90 -0.71 -2.40 3.01
C ILE A 90 0.00 -3.02 4.22
N HIS A 91 1.30 -2.77 4.32
CA HIS A 91 2.15 -3.25 5.39
C HIS A 91 2.47 -2.08 6.32
N LEU A 92 2.03 -2.16 7.58
CA LEU A 92 2.26 -1.12 8.58
C LEU A 92 3.39 -1.56 9.50
N VAL A 93 4.48 -0.82 9.53
CA VAL A 93 5.69 -1.22 10.25
C VAL A 93 6.30 -0.06 11.04
N ASN A 94 7.01 -0.41 12.10
CA ASN A 94 7.89 0.55 12.79
C ASN A 94 9.28 0.53 12.12
N PRO A 95 10.19 1.45 12.47
CA PRO A 95 11.52 1.48 11.85
C PRO A 95 12.33 0.20 11.99
N LYS A 96 12.18 -0.52 13.09
CA LYS A 96 12.88 -1.78 13.31
C LYS A 96 12.38 -2.87 12.36
N GLU A 97 11.07 -2.96 12.20
CA GLU A 97 10.45 -3.89 11.25
C GLU A 97 10.79 -3.53 9.81
N PHE A 98 10.93 -2.25 9.51
CA PHE A 98 11.36 -1.78 8.19
C PHE A 98 12.73 -2.34 7.82
N GLU A 99 13.66 -2.44 8.76
CA GLU A 99 14.98 -2.99 8.51
C GLU A 99 14.90 -4.44 8.01
N TRP A 100 13.93 -5.21 8.49
CA TRP A 100 13.69 -6.56 8.01
C TRP A 100 13.27 -6.55 6.53
N TYR A 101 12.33 -5.68 6.15
CA TYR A 101 11.90 -5.54 4.75
C TYR A 101 13.06 -5.15 3.85
N ARG A 102 13.94 -4.27 4.29
CA ARG A 102 15.09 -3.82 3.52
C ARG A 102 16.06 -4.94 3.14
N LYS A 103 16.07 -6.03 3.89
CA LYS A 103 16.92 -7.20 3.58
C LYS A 103 16.38 -8.01 2.41
N PHE A 104 15.08 -8.01 2.18
CA PHE A 104 14.42 -8.88 1.20
C PHE A 104 13.88 -8.14 -0.01
N VAL A 105 13.52 -6.89 0.15
CA VAL A 105 12.96 -6.09 -0.94
C VAL A 105 14.09 -5.43 -1.72
N LYS A 106 14.11 -5.67 -3.02
CA LYS A 106 15.17 -5.17 -3.90
C LYS A 106 15.05 -3.69 -4.19
N LYS A 107 13.83 -3.18 -4.32
CA LYS A 107 13.59 -1.82 -4.76
C LYS A 107 12.33 -1.24 -4.11
N PHE A 108 12.48 -0.06 -3.54
CA PHE A 108 11.37 0.73 -3.02
C PHE A 108 11.25 2.04 -3.81
N GLU A 109 10.02 2.44 -4.07
CA GLU A 109 9.75 3.77 -4.61
C GLU A 109 9.06 4.58 -3.50
N GLU A 110 9.71 5.63 -3.03
CA GLU A 110 9.12 6.49 -1.99
C GLU A 110 8.09 7.45 -2.60
N ILE A 111 6.96 7.53 -1.91
CA ILE A 111 5.84 8.39 -2.32
C ILE A 111 5.92 9.75 -1.63
#